data_a8c30b138ec78319f0fec190ee74ac76
#
_entry.id   a8c30b138ec78319f0fec190ee74ac76
#
_cell.length_a   1.000
_cell.length_b   1.000
_cell.length_c   1.000
_cell.angle_alpha   90.00
_cell.angle_beta   90.00
_cell.angle_gamma   90.00
#
_symmetry.space_group_name_H-M   'P 1'
#
loop_
_entity.id
_entity.type
_entity.pdbx_description
1 polymer ?
#
loop_
_entity_poly.entity_id
_entity_poly.type
_entity_poly.pdbx_seq_one_letter_code
_entity_poly.pdbx_strand_id
1 'polypeptide(L)'
;PLLYAGVSAAERHERAIRSLERVGLADKCKNLPSQLSGGQQQRVSIARALAGNPSVILADEPTGALDSRTGREVLGFLQKLNAEGDTVVLITHDNSIAVKAKRIVRLQDGRIIYDGDAHDPKAVVQPELDEEVGAL
;
A
#
# COMPACT_ATOMS: atom_id res chain seq x y z
N PRO A 1 16.99 1.63 6.57
CA PRO A 1 16.47 0.51 7.39
C PRO A 1 17.56 -0.54 7.68
N LEU A 2 18.22 -1.09 6.65
CA LEU A 2 19.20 -2.17 6.80
C LEU A 2 20.43 -1.79 7.64
N LEU A 3 20.85 -0.52 7.57
CA LEU A 3 21.96 -0.02 8.40
C LEU A 3 21.59 -0.09 9.89
N TYR A 4 20.40 0.36 10.25
CA TYR A 4 19.92 0.31 11.64
C TYR A 4 19.66 -1.12 12.13
N ALA A 5 19.40 -2.07 11.21
CA ALA A 5 19.27 -3.48 11.53
C ALA A 5 20.62 -4.21 11.69
N GLY A 6 21.76 -3.50 11.64
CA GLY A 6 23.08 -4.09 11.82
C GLY A 6 23.56 -4.98 10.67
N VAL A 7 22.92 -4.91 9.50
CA VAL A 7 23.25 -5.74 8.33
C VAL A 7 24.58 -5.28 7.71
N SER A 8 25.47 -6.22 7.33
CA SER A 8 26.76 -5.92 6.73
C SER A 8 26.65 -5.15 5.40
N ALA A 9 27.69 -4.44 4.98
CA ALA A 9 27.66 -3.62 3.77
C ALA A 9 27.37 -4.44 2.51
N ALA A 10 27.98 -5.62 2.38
CA ALA A 10 27.76 -6.52 1.25
C ALA A 10 26.33 -7.04 1.22
N GLU A 11 25.81 -7.48 2.34
CA GLU A 11 24.44 -7.98 2.46
C GLU A 11 23.39 -6.88 2.26
N ARG A 12 23.67 -5.64 2.71
CA ARG A 12 22.79 -4.48 2.43
C ARG A 12 22.62 -4.24 0.94
N HIS A 13 23.72 -4.30 0.19
CA HIS A 13 23.66 -4.10 -1.25
C HIS A 13 22.83 -5.19 -1.92
N GLU A 14 23.07 -6.43 -1.59
CA GLU A 14 22.32 -7.57 -2.15
C GLU A 14 20.83 -7.50 -1.82
N ARG A 15 20.46 -7.22 -0.58
CA ARG A 15 19.06 -7.07 -0.16
C ARG A 15 18.38 -5.88 -0.84
N ALA A 16 19.09 -4.77 -1.04
CA ALA A 16 18.57 -3.61 -1.74
C ALA A 16 18.26 -3.93 -3.20
N ILE A 17 19.17 -4.58 -3.92
CA ILE A 17 18.96 -4.98 -5.32
C ILE A 17 17.79 -5.96 -5.42
N ARG A 18 17.73 -7.00 -4.61
CA ARG A 18 16.59 -7.95 -4.60
C ARG A 18 15.25 -7.25 -4.34
N SER A 19 15.25 -6.26 -3.44
CA SER A 19 14.02 -5.50 -3.16
C SER A 19 13.59 -4.63 -4.33
N LEU A 20 14.54 -4.04 -5.06
CA LEU A 20 14.26 -3.30 -6.29
C LEU A 20 13.79 -4.22 -7.43
N GLU A 21 14.34 -5.41 -7.55
CA GLU A 21 13.87 -6.43 -8.50
C GLU A 21 12.41 -6.81 -8.23
N ARG A 22 12.05 -7.04 -6.97
CA ARG A 22 10.66 -7.36 -6.57
C ARG A 22 9.67 -6.28 -6.98
N VAL A 23 10.08 -5.01 -7.01
CA VAL A 23 9.22 -3.89 -7.41
C VAL A 23 9.39 -3.50 -8.89
N GLY A 24 10.17 -4.25 -9.67
CA GLY A 24 10.39 -4.01 -11.09
C GLY A 24 11.22 -2.76 -11.39
N LEU A 25 12.16 -2.41 -10.50
CA LEU A 25 13.02 -1.22 -10.60
C LEU A 25 14.52 -1.55 -10.55
N ALA A 26 14.92 -2.77 -10.86
CA ALA A 26 16.33 -3.16 -10.84
C ALA A 26 17.22 -2.30 -11.75
N ASP A 27 16.70 -1.90 -12.91
CA ASP A 27 17.36 -1.02 -13.89
C ASP A 27 17.49 0.44 -13.42
N LYS A 28 16.80 0.81 -12.34
CA LYS A 28 16.77 2.17 -11.76
C LYS A 28 17.64 2.32 -10.51
N CYS A 29 18.42 1.30 -10.15
CA CYS A 29 19.21 1.30 -8.90
C CYS A 29 20.23 2.45 -8.79
N LYS A 30 20.66 3.04 -9.91
CA LYS A 30 21.58 4.19 -9.97
C LYS A 30 20.89 5.53 -10.12
N ASN A 31 19.56 5.56 -10.27
CA ASN A 31 18.82 6.80 -10.45
C ASN A 31 18.66 7.54 -9.12
N LEU A 32 18.72 8.87 -9.18
CA LEU A 32 18.33 9.73 -8.06
C LEU A 32 16.80 9.76 -7.93
N PRO A 33 16.26 10.02 -6.73
CA PRO A 33 14.81 10.13 -6.53
C PRO A 33 14.13 11.12 -7.48
N SER A 34 14.78 12.24 -7.78
CA SER A 34 14.29 13.27 -8.71
C SER A 34 14.17 12.79 -10.17
N GLN A 35 14.82 11.69 -10.52
CA GLN A 35 14.78 11.07 -11.85
C GLN A 35 13.71 9.99 -11.98
N LEU A 36 12.91 9.77 -10.93
CA LEU A 36 11.88 8.77 -10.87
C LEU A 36 10.49 9.43 -10.93
N SER A 37 9.55 8.76 -11.62
CA SER A 37 8.14 9.17 -11.57
C SER A 37 7.55 8.97 -10.16
N GLY A 38 6.42 9.61 -9.85
CA GLY A 38 5.74 9.45 -8.55
C GLY A 38 5.43 7.98 -8.22
N GLY A 39 4.96 7.21 -9.20
CA GLY A 39 4.72 5.77 -9.02
C GLY A 39 6.00 4.96 -8.81
N GLN A 40 7.09 5.32 -9.49
CA GLN A 40 8.39 4.69 -9.25
C GLN A 40 8.93 5.03 -7.86
N GLN A 41 8.79 6.27 -7.40
CA GLN A 41 9.16 6.67 -6.03
C GLN A 41 8.35 5.90 -4.99
N GLN A 42 7.04 5.70 -5.23
CA GLN A 42 6.20 4.89 -4.35
C GLN A 42 6.66 3.42 -4.33
N ARG A 43 7.01 2.84 -5.48
CA ARG A 43 7.58 1.48 -5.52
C ARG A 43 8.93 1.39 -4.81
N VAL A 44 9.77 2.41 -4.86
CA VAL A 44 11.01 2.46 -4.05
C VAL A 44 10.70 2.47 -2.57
N SER A 45 9.65 3.17 -2.13
CA SER A 45 9.22 3.14 -0.72
C SER A 45 8.77 1.74 -0.29
N ILE A 46 8.07 1.02 -1.17
CA ILE A 46 7.70 -0.39 -0.94
C ILE A 46 8.96 -1.27 -0.89
N ALA A 47 9.88 -1.13 -1.86
CA ALA A 47 11.14 -1.88 -1.86
C ALA A 47 11.95 -1.67 -0.58
N ARG A 48 11.98 -0.45 -0.06
CA ARG A 48 12.62 -0.11 1.21
C ARG A 48 11.98 -0.83 2.40
N ALA A 49 10.67 -0.96 2.42
CA ALA A 49 9.97 -1.75 3.44
C ALA A 49 10.32 -3.24 3.32
N LEU A 50 10.28 -3.80 2.10
CA LEU A 50 10.58 -5.20 1.82
C LEU A 50 12.03 -5.60 2.17
N ALA A 51 13.00 -4.68 2.06
CA ALA A 51 14.40 -4.95 2.33
C ALA A 51 14.66 -5.44 3.78
N GLY A 52 13.78 -5.03 4.71
CA GLY A 52 13.80 -5.50 6.10
C GLY A 52 13.24 -6.90 6.31
N ASN A 53 12.70 -7.53 5.27
CA ASN A 53 11.96 -8.80 5.35
C ASN A 53 10.84 -8.77 6.43
N PRO A 54 9.90 -7.84 6.35
CA PRO A 54 8.88 -7.64 7.36
C PRO A 54 7.84 -8.77 7.33
N SER A 55 7.22 -9.06 8.47
CA SER A 55 6.07 -9.96 8.55
C SER A 55 4.78 -9.32 8.04
N VAL A 56 4.70 -7.98 8.07
CA VAL A 56 3.54 -7.18 7.66
C VAL A 56 3.99 -5.91 6.95
N ILE A 57 3.35 -5.57 5.85
CA ILE A 57 3.53 -4.32 5.12
C ILE A 57 2.34 -3.42 5.45
N LEU A 58 2.61 -2.23 6.00
CA LEU A 58 1.60 -1.21 6.22
C LEU A 58 1.65 -0.19 5.08
N ALA A 59 0.55 0.00 4.39
CA ALA A 59 0.39 0.96 3.30
C ALA A 59 -0.71 1.97 3.68
N ASP A 60 -0.29 3.15 4.11
CA ASP A 60 -1.18 4.23 4.51
C ASP A 60 -1.36 5.19 3.34
N GLU A 61 -2.60 5.30 2.85
CA GLU A 61 -3.01 6.08 1.66
C GLU A 61 -2.01 5.98 0.49
N PRO A 62 -1.62 4.76 0.06
CA PRO A 62 -0.48 4.58 -0.85
C PRO A 62 -0.70 5.16 -2.25
N THR A 63 -1.93 5.56 -2.57
CA THR A 63 -2.31 6.12 -3.88
C THR A 63 -2.75 7.58 -3.80
N GLY A 64 -2.85 8.18 -2.61
CA GLY A 64 -3.46 9.48 -2.39
C GLY A 64 -2.79 10.66 -3.13
N ALA A 65 -1.49 10.58 -3.43
CA ALA A 65 -0.74 11.59 -4.16
C ALA A 65 -0.49 11.23 -5.65
N LEU A 66 -1.11 10.16 -6.15
CA LEU A 66 -0.88 9.63 -7.49
C LEU A 66 -2.09 9.86 -8.39
N ASP A 67 -1.84 10.02 -9.69
CA ASP A 67 -2.90 9.96 -10.69
C ASP A 67 -3.56 8.57 -10.72
N SER A 68 -4.78 8.49 -11.21
CA SER A 68 -5.60 7.27 -11.17
C SER A 68 -4.95 6.06 -11.87
N ARG A 69 -4.13 6.27 -12.90
CA ARG A 69 -3.44 5.18 -13.60
C ARG A 69 -2.31 4.64 -12.73
N THR A 70 -1.45 5.54 -12.28
CA THR A 70 -0.29 5.20 -11.43
C THR A 70 -0.74 4.60 -10.09
N GLY A 71 -1.84 5.12 -9.52
CA GLY A 71 -2.45 4.56 -8.31
C GLY A 71 -2.89 3.11 -8.49
N ARG A 72 -3.53 2.78 -9.62
CA ARG A 72 -3.90 1.39 -9.95
C ARG A 72 -2.69 0.47 -10.11
N GLU A 73 -1.60 0.96 -10.70
CA GLU A 73 -0.36 0.18 -10.84
C GLU A 73 0.25 -0.16 -9.48
N VAL A 74 0.30 0.82 -8.56
CA VAL A 74 0.80 0.63 -7.19
C VAL A 74 -0.09 -0.35 -6.42
N LEU A 75 -1.41 -0.21 -6.53
CA LEU A 75 -2.36 -1.12 -5.87
C LEU A 75 -2.24 -2.55 -6.41
N GLY A 76 -2.15 -2.71 -7.73
CA GLY A 76 -1.91 -4.02 -8.36
C GLY A 76 -0.61 -4.66 -7.88
N PHE A 77 0.40 -3.85 -7.62
CA PHE A 77 1.67 -4.32 -7.07
C PHE A 77 1.50 -4.83 -5.61
N LEU A 78 0.77 -4.11 -4.76
CA LEU A 78 0.47 -4.56 -3.39
C LEU A 78 -0.36 -5.86 -3.39
N GLN A 79 -1.30 -5.99 -4.31
CA GLN A 79 -2.06 -7.23 -4.49
C GLN A 79 -1.17 -8.40 -4.91
N LYS A 80 -0.18 -8.16 -5.79
CA LYS A 80 0.80 -9.17 -6.20
C LYS A 80 1.63 -9.64 -5.00
N LEU A 81 2.14 -8.74 -4.18
CA LEU A 81 2.87 -9.09 -2.96
C LEU A 81 2.02 -9.96 -2.03
N ASN A 82 0.74 -9.61 -1.85
CA ASN A 82 -0.16 -10.45 -1.06
C ASN A 82 -0.39 -11.84 -1.67
N ALA A 83 -0.48 -11.95 -3.00
CA ALA A 83 -0.60 -13.23 -3.68
C ALA A 83 0.68 -14.09 -3.54
N GLU A 84 1.84 -13.47 -3.40
CA GLU A 84 3.13 -14.12 -3.14
C GLU A 84 3.31 -14.55 -1.67
N GLY A 85 2.36 -14.20 -0.78
CA GLY A 85 2.36 -14.62 0.62
C GLY A 85 2.66 -13.51 1.63
N ASP A 86 2.95 -12.29 1.19
CA ASP A 86 3.15 -11.16 2.09
C ASP A 86 1.83 -10.72 2.71
N THR A 87 1.83 -10.39 4.00
CA THR A 87 0.69 -9.76 4.65
C THR A 87 0.71 -8.25 4.39
N VAL A 88 -0.33 -7.74 3.74
CA VAL A 88 -0.46 -6.30 3.43
C VAL A 88 -1.67 -5.74 4.17
N VAL A 89 -1.47 -4.71 4.97
CA VAL A 89 -2.52 -3.90 5.60
C VAL A 89 -2.59 -2.58 4.88
N LEU A 90 -3.70 -2.35 4.18
CA LEU A 90 -3.97 -1.14 3.43
C LEU A 90 -4.89 -0.23 4.26
N ILE A 91 -4.46 0.99 4.52
CA ILE A 91 -5.27 2.01 5.19
C ILE A 91 -5.71 3.01 4.13
N THR A 92 -7.01 3.22 4.02
CA THR A 92 -7.59 4.18 3.08
C THR A 92 -8.98 4.62 3.51
N HIS A 93 -9.38 5.83 3.13
CA HIS A 93 -10.74 6.30 3.24
C HIS A 93 -11.51 6.15 1.91
N ASP A 94 -10.85 5.69 0.84
CA ASP A 94 -11.47 5.48 -0.47
C ASP A 94 -12.06 4.07 -0.57
N ASN A 95 -13.39 3.99 -0.63
CA ASN A 95 -14.12 2.73 -0.78
C ASN A 95 -13.74 1.98 -2.06
N SER A 96 -13.43 2.68 -3.15
CA SER A 96 -13.05 2.05 -4.42
C SER A 96 -11.72 1.31 -4.34
N ILE A 97 -10.86 1.74 -3.42
CA ILE A 97 -9.59 1.10 -3.10
C ILE A 97 -9.82 -0.02 -2.08
N ALA A 98 -10.60 0.24 -1.03
CA ALA A 98 -10.87 -0.72 0.05
C ALA A 98 -11.42 -2.05 -0.49
N VAL A 99 -12.34 -2.02 -1.45
CA VAL A 99 -12.93 -3.22 -2.07
C VAL A 99 -11.94 -4.07 -2.89
N LYS A 100 -10.72 -3.59 -3.11
CA LYS A 100 -9.66 -4.38 -3.75
C LYS A 100 -8.93 -5.31 -2.78
N ALA A 101 -9.16 -5.16 -1.48
CA ALA A 101 -8.67 -6.07 -0.45
C ALA A 101 -9.51 -7.36 -0.40
N LYS A 102 -9.04 -8.35 0.34
CA LYS A 102 -9.80 -9.59 0.62
C LYS A 102 -10.70 -9.44 1.84
N ARG A 103 -10.25 -8.67 2.83
CA ARG A 103 -10.93 -8.41 4.10
C ARG A 103 -10.91 -6.91 4.37
N ILE A 104 -12.01 -6.38 4.86
CA ILE A 104 -12.14 -4.99 5.27
C ILE A 104 -12.43 -4.94 6.77
N VAL A 105 -11.72 -4.07 7.46
CA VAL A 105 -12.03 -3.66 8.83
C VAL A 105 -12.39 -2.17 8.77
N ARG A 106 -13.63 -1.84 9.08
CA ARG A 106 -14.11 -0.45 9.10
C ARG A 106 -14.11 0.09 10.52
N LEU A 107 -13.52 1.28 10.65
CA LEU A 107 -13.51 2.00 11.91
C LEU A 107 -14.34 3.29 11.78
N GLN A 108 -15.12 3.56 12.80
CA GLN A 108 -15.83 4.83 13.00
C GLN A 108 -15.75 5.22 14.47
N ASP A 109 -15.35 6.47 14.74
CA ASP A 109 -15.20 7.00 16.11
C ASP A 109 -14.40 6.07 17.05
N GLY A 110 -13.32 5.48 16.53
CA GLY A 110 -12.44 4.59 17.27
C GLY A 110 -13.03 3.17 17.54
N ARG A 111 -14.17 2.84 16.94
CA ARG A 111 -14.81 1.52 17.07
C ARG A 111 -14.82 0.77 15.75
N ILE A 112 -14.66 -0.55 15.84
CA ILE A 112 -14.84 -1.42 14.67
C ILE A 112 -16.35 -1.60 14.46
N ILE A 113 -16.82 -1.16 13.29
CA ILE A 113 -18.23 -1.26 12.88
C ILE A 113 -18.48 -2.34 11.82
N TYR A 114 -17.42 -2.82 11.19
CA TYR A 114 -17.43 -3.94 10.26
C TYR A 114 -16.07 -4.66 10.29
N ASP A 115 -16.08 -5.97 10.20
CA ASP A 115 -14.91 -6.81 10.01
C ASP A 115 -15.30 -8.05 9.24
N GLY A 116 -14.89 -8.19 8.00
CA GLY A 116 -15.29 -9.31 7.15
C GLY A 116 -14.81 -9.22 5.70
N ASP A 117 -15.45 -10.02 4.85
CA ASP A 117 -15.16 -10.10 3.42
C ASP A 117 -15.39 -8.76 2.71
N ALA A 118 -14.47 -8.34 1.87
CA ALA A 118 -14.56 -7.10 1.11
C ALA A 118 -15.70 -7.08 0.08
N HIS A 119 -16.23 -8.24 -0.30
CA HIS A 119 -17.33 -8.37 -1.25
C HIS A 119 -18.73 -8.39 -0.58
N ASP A 120 -18.77 -8.39 0.76
CA ASP A 120 -20.04 -8.25 1.49
C ASP A 120 -20.59 -6.83 1.24
N PRO A 121 -21.90 -6.67 0.93
CA PRO A 121 -22.52 -5.34 0.77
C PRO A 121 -22.34 -4.41 1.97
N LYS A 122 -22.14 -4.95 3.17
CA LYS A 122 -21.89 -4.19 4.40
C LYS A 122 -20.43 -3.68 4.50
N ALA A 123 -19.53 -4.19 3.66
CA ALA A 123 -18.12 -3.83 3.72
C ALA A 123 -17.86 -2.37 3.34
N VAL A 124 -18.72 -1.79 2.47
CA VAL A 124 -18.58 -0.43 1.95
C VAL A 124 -19.63 0.46 2.60
N VAL A 125 -19.21 1.64 3.07
CA VAL A 125 -20.17 2.71 3.39
C VAL A 125 -20.76 3.16 2.08
N GLN A 126 -22.04 2.86 1.84
CA GLN A 126 -22.79 3.73 0.96
C GLN A 126 -22.80 5.09 1.66
N PRO A 127 -22.46 6.21 0.97
CA PRO A 127 -22.75 7.50 1.54
C PRO A 127 -24.25 7.45 1.83
N GLU A 128 -24.62 7.48 3.12
CA GLU A 128 -25.96 7.80 3.51
C GLU A 128 -26.20 9.13 2.78
N LEU A 129 -27.14 9.13 1.87
CA LEU A 129 -27.74 10.36 1.44
C LEU A 129 -28.14 11.00 2.75
N ASP A 130 -27.46 12.08 3.15
CA ASP A 130 -27.86 12.91 4.27
C ASP A 130 -29.29 13.37 3.92
N GLU A 131 -30.25 12.52 4.24
CA GLU A 131 -31.62 12.90 4.37
C GLU A 131 -31.66 13.82 5.60
N GLU A 132 -31.95 15.06 5.31
CA GLU A 132 -32.27 16.10 6.28
C GLU A 132 -31.12 16.83 6.97
N VAL A 133 -30.38 17.66 6.23
CA VAL A 133 -30.28 19.02 6.76
C VAL A 133 -31.55 19.74 6.36
N GLY A 134 -32.50 19.61 7.27
CA GLY A 134 -33.80 20.18 7.15
C GLY A 134 -33.75 21.67 6.88
N ALA A 135 -34.74 22.09 6.13
CA ALA A 135 -35.21 23.43 5.97
C ALA A 135 -35.00 24.30 7.21
N LEU A 136 -34.25 25.37 7.03
CA LEU A 136 -34.46 26.64 7.69
C LEU A 136 -34.53 27.71 6.63
#